data_7e14d76006607e8ffe5c3fbec1b102f4
#
_entry.id   7e14d76006607e8ffe5c3fbec1b102f4
#
_cell.length_a   1.000
_cell.length_b   1.000
_cell.length_c   1.000
_cell.angle_alpha   90.00
_cell.angle_beta   90.00
_cell.angle_gamma   90.00
#
_symmetry.space_group_name_H-M   'P 1'
#
loop_
_entity.id
_entity.type
_entity.pdbx_description
1 polymer ?
#
loop_
_entity_poly.entity_id
_entity_poly.type
_entity_poly.pdbx_seq_one_letter_code
_entity_poly.pdbx_strand_id
1 'polypeptide(L)'
;MTITVGETYTFKLTSGEEVVGKVTAVEDHIVSLHDPVSVAPGPQGMGLIQSMFTADPKESARLNINNVTIFALTDSSVKAKYIEATTGLVVPDKKLILG
;
A
#
# COMPACT_ATOMS: atom_id res chain seq x y z
N MET A 1 0.22 17.13 8.77
CA MET A 1 0.28 15.70 8.55
C MET A 1 1.71 15.29 8.37
N THR A 2 2.14 14.27 9.09
CA THR A 2 3.54 13.91 9.06
C THR A 2 3.70 12.58 8.40
N ILE A 3 3.94 12.56 7.15
CA ILE A 3 4.19 11.34 6.39
C ILE A 3 5.57 11.44 5.79
N THR A 4 6.39 10.41 5.99
CA THR A 4 7.76 10.41 5.50
C THR A 4 7.83 9.80 4.11
N VAL A 5 8.34 10.56 3.15
CA VAL A 5 8.55 10.08 1.80
C VAL A 5 9.55 8.93 1.81
N GLY A 6 9.28 7.90 1.06
CA GLY A 6 10.14 6.72 0.97
C GLY A 6 9.68 5.57 1.84
N GLU A 7 8.76 5.82 2.76
CA GLU A 7 8.24 4.77 3.63
C GLU A 7 6.95 4.19 3.09
N THR A 8 6.62 2.99 3.51
CA THR A 8 5.39 2.33 3.11
C THR A 8 4.34 2.53 4.20
N TYR A 9 3.19 3.04 3.80
CA TYR A 9 2.11 3.35 4.73
C TYR A 9 0.85 2.60 4.39
N THR A 10 0.04 2.40 5.40
CA THR A 10 -1.30 1.84 5.26
C THR A 10 -2.29 2.97 5.49
N PHE A 11 -3.26 3.09 4.59
CA PHE A 11 -4.28 4.12 4.65
C PHE A 11 -5.65 3.47 4.71
N LYS A 12 -6.46 3.84 5.69
CA LYS A 12 -7.85 3.39 5.74
C LYS A 12 -8.69 4.49 5.13
N LEU A 13 -9.40 4.17 4.08
CA LEU A 13 -10.19 5.15 3.35
C LEU A 13 -11.59 5.27 3.95
N THR A 14 -12.28 6.35 3.61
CA THR A 14 -13.65 6.56 4.08
C THR A 14 -14.58 5.45 3.61
N SER A 15 -14.23 4.76 2.53
CA SER A 15 -15.02 3.63 2.03
C SER A 15 -14.82 2.38 2.89
N GLY A 16 -13.85 2.38 3.79
CA GLY A 16 -13.50 1.20 4.58
C GLY A 16 -12.38 0.37 3.97
N GLU A 17 -11.97 0.69 2.75
CA GLU A 17 -10.90 -0.04 2.09
C GLU A 17 -9.56 0.33 2.72
N GLU A 18 -8.64 -0.62 2.83
CA GLU A 18 -7.28 -0.34 3.27
C GLU A 18 -6.35 -0.43 2.08
N VAL A 19 -5.55 0.60 1.90
CA VAL A 19 -4.60 0.67 0.79
C VAL A 19 -3.19 0.76 1.36
N VAL A 20 -2.26 0.00 0.80
CA VAL A 20 -0.85 0.01 1.19
C VAL A 20 -0.04 0.52 0.01
N GLY A 21 0.87 1.41 0.25
CA GLY A 21 1.72 1.92 -0.83
C GLY A 21 2.94 2.64 -0.31
N LYS A 22 3.96 2.72 -1.14
CA LYS A 22 5.16 3.46 -0.81
C LYS A 22 4.92 4.92 -1.16
N VAL A 23 5.13 5.81 -0.22
CA VAL A 23 4.91 7.23 -0.45
C VAL A 23 6.07 7.80 -1.23
N THR A 24 5.79 8.44 -2.34
CA THR A 24 6.81 9.05 -3.19
C THR A 24 6.79 10.57 -3.10
N ALA A 25 5.67 11.17 -2.72
CA ALA A 25 5.57 12.61 -2.56
C ALA A 25 4.36 12.95 -1.70
N VAL A 26 4.42 14.08 -1.03
CA VAL A 26 3.29 14.59 -0.26
C VAL A 26 3.12 16.05 -0.62
N GLU A 27 1.96 16.44 -1.13
CA GLU A 27 1.69 17.82 -1.48
C GLU A 27 0.31 18.19 -1.08
N ASP A 28 0.15 19.18 -0.25
CA ASP A 28 -1.16 19.67 0.18
C ASP A 28 -2.09 18.50 0.60
N HIS A 29 -3.08 18.20 -0.17
CA HIS A 29 -4.04 17.16 0.15
C HIS A 29 -3.82 15.89 -0.66
N ILE A 30 -2.66 15.75 -1.29
CA ILE A 30 -2.38 14.62 -2.16
C ILE A 30 -1.16 13.86 -1.65
N VAL A 31 -1.30 12.55 -1.54
CA VAL A 31 -0.18 11.67 -1.23
C VAL A 31 0.04 10.81 -2.46
N SER A 32 1.22 10.86 -3.03
CA SER A 32 1.56 10.04 -4.20
C SER A 32 2.09 8.70 -3.72
N LEU A 33 1.56 7.63 -4.28
CA LEU A 33 1.92 6.28 -3.90
C LEU A 33 2.45 5.50 -5.09
N HIS A 34 3.51 4.74 -4.87
CA HIS A 34 4.03 3.82 -5.87
C HIS A 34 3.39 2.46 -5.59
N ASP A 35 2.87 1.84 -6.63
CA ASP A 35 2.28 0.49 -6.57
C ASP A 35 1.28 0.32 -5.43
N PRO A 36 0.21 1.09 -5.38
CA PRO A 36 -0.75 0.91 -4.32
C PRO A 36 -1.47 -0.43 -4.44
N VAL A 37 -1.63 -1.11 -3.33
CA VAL A 37 -2.36 -2.37 -3.28
C VAL A 37 -3.46 -2.24 -2.25
N SER A 38 -4.53 -2.98 -2.44
CA SER A 38 -5.65 -2.99 -1.50
C SER A 38 -5.65 -4.30 -0.74
N VAL A 39 -6.05 -4.24 0.51
CA VAL A 39 -6.13 -5.41 1.35
C VAL A 39 -7.51 -6.02 1.14
N ALA A 40 -7.57 -7.28 0.81
CA ALA A 40 -8.83 -7.94 0.54
C ALA A 40 -8.87 -9.32 1.20
N PRO A 41 -10.03 -9.77 1.66
CA PRO A 41 -10.14 -11.10 2.22
C PRO A 41 -9.99 -12.15 1.14
N GLY A 42 -9.42 -13.26 1.48
CA GLY A 42 -9.24 -14.36 0.57
C GLY A 42 -9.41 -15.68 1.30
N PRO A 43 -9.24 -16.78 0.58
CA PRO A 43 -9.46 -18.10 1.19
C PRO A 43 -8.54 -18.42 2.35
N GLN A 44 -7.38 -17.79 2.38
CA GLN A 44 -6.45 -18.06 3.45
C GLN A 44 -6.19 -16.84 4.29
N GLY A 45 -7.16 -15.98 4.43
CA GLY A 45 -7.02 -14.77 5.21
C GLY A 45 -6.91 -13.55 4.31
N MET A 46 -6.26 -12.51 4.78
CA MET A 46 -6.17 -11.29 4.01
C MET A 46 -5.08 -11.38 2.96
N GLY A 47 -5.35 -10.87 1.80
CA GLY A 47 -4.39 -10.82 0.71
C GLY A 47 -4.24 -9.42 0.17
N LEU A 48 -3.29 -9.22 -0.72
CA LEU A 48 -3.04 -7.93 -1.35
C LEU A 48 -3.34 -8.04 -2.83
N ILE A 49 -4.12 -7.09 -3.35
CA ILE A 49 -4.39 -7.04 -4.78
C ILE A 49 -4.15 -5.61 -5.25
N GLN A 50 -3.94 -5.42 -6.53
CA GLN A 50 -3.73 -4.08 -7.03
C GLN A 50 -4.93 -3.22 -6.71
N SER A 51 -4.72 -1.99 -6.31
CA SER A 51 -5.81 -1.05 -6.06
C SER A 51 -6.48 -0.64 -7.36
N MET A 52 -5.71 -0.52 -8.43
CA MET A 52 -6.24 -0.14 -9.74
C MET A 52 -5.63 -1.04 -10.79
N PHE A 53 -6.45 -1.54 -11.71
CA PHE A 53 -5.96 -2.47 -12.71
C PHE A 53 -5.59 -1.81 -14.03
N THR A 54 -6.03 -0.59 -14.24
CA THR A 54 -5.83 0.08 -15.53
C THR A 54 -4.89 1.26 -15.45
N ALA A 55 -4.33 1.55 -14.28
CA ALA A 55 -3.39 2.66 -14.15
C ALA A 55 -2.02 2.26 -14.68
N ASP A 56 -1.26 3.25 -15.14
CA ASP A 56 0.10 3.00 -15.62
C ASP A 56 0.97 2.61 -14.43
N PRO A 57 1.56 1.42 -14.41
CA PRO A 57 2.34 0.98 -13.26
C PRO A 57 3.65 1.75 -13.06
N LYS A 58 4.08 2.51 -14.06
CA LYS A 58 5.29 3.29 -13.93
C LYS A 58 5.06 4.63 -13.27
N GLU A 59 3.81 5.05 -13.15
CA GLU A 59 3.49 6.35 -12.58
C GLU A 59 2.97 6.17 -11.16
N SER A 60 3.21 7.15 -10.30
CA SER A 60 2.65 7.13 -8.96
C SER A 60 1.16 7.40 -9.03
N ALA A 61 0.39 6.69 -8.24
CA ALA A 61 -1.02 7.00 -8.08
C ALA A 61 -1.15 8.09 -7.03
N ARG A 62 -2.19 8.90 -7.10
CA ARG A 62 -2.38 10.00 -6.16
C ARG A 62 -3.59 9.74 -5.30
N LEU A 63 -3.39 9.77 -4.01
CA LEU A 63 -4.43 9.54 -3.04
C LEU A 63 -4.85 10.88 -2.44
N ASN A 64 -6.16 11.16 -2.48
CA ASN A 64 -6.66 12.38 -1.89
C ASN A 64 -6.80 12.15 -0.40
N ILE A 65 -6.05 12.90 0.40
CA ILE A 65 -6.00 12.69 1.83
C ILE A 65 -7.36 12.94 2.49
N ASN A 66 -8.25 13.66 1.85
CA ASN A 66 -9.57 13.92 2.40
C ASN A 66 -10.42 12.64 2.45
N ASN A 67 -10.01 11.59 1.76
CA ASN A 67 -10.71 10.31 1.79
C ASN A 67 -10.03 9.32 2.73
N VAL A 68 -9.08 9.77 3.54
CA VAL A 68 -8.36 8.90 4.47
C VAL A 68 -8.83 9.21 5.89
N THR A 69 -9.25 8.17 6.61
CA THR A 69 -9.64 8.35 8.00
C THR A 69 -8.51 8.06 8.96
N ILE A 70 -7.65 7.10 8.64
CA ILE A 70 -6.54 6.71 9.50
C ILE A 70 -5.37 6.33 8.61
N PHE A 71 -4.16 6.70 8.99
CA PHE A 71 -2.99 6.18 8.31
C PHE A 71 -1.91 5.86 9.34
N ALA A 72 -1.06 4.91 9.00
CA ALA A 72 0.03 4.50 9.88
C ALA A 72 1.11 3.81 9.05
N LEU A 73 2.30 3.69 9.59
CA LEU A 73 3.33 2.90 8.94
C LEU A 73 2.85 1.47 8.83
N THR A 74 3.15 0.82 7.73
CA THR A 74 2.70 -0.54 7.49
C THR A 74 3.45 -1.52 8.39
N ASP A 75 2.73 -2.49 8.94
CA ASP A 75 3.33 -3.59 9.69
C ASP A 75 4.42 -4.25 8.88
N SER A 76 5.51 -4.65 9.53
CA SER A 76 6.69 -5.17 8.81
C SER A 76 6.40 -6.42 8.01
N SER A 77 5.56 -7.32 8.50
CA SER A 77 5.26 -8.54 7.75
C SER A 77 4.38 -8.23 6.54
N VAL A 78 3.49 -7.28 6.65
CA VAL A 78 2.67 -6.84 5.53
C VAL A 78 3.53 -6.10 4.51
N LYS A 79 4.48 -5.28 4.98
CA LYS A 79 5.38 -4.58 4.08
C LYS A 79 6.21 -5.57 3.29
N ALA A 80 6.65 -6.67 3.90
CA ALA A 80 7.41 -7.69 3.19
C ALA A 80 6.57 -8.31 2.07
N LYS A 81 5.30 -8.59 2.33
CA LYS A 81 4.42 -9.12 1.29
C LYS A 81 4.19 -8.09 0.19
N TYR A 82 4.07 -6.83 0.56
CA TYR A 82 3.89 -5.75 -0.39
C TYR A 82 5.10 -5.65 -1.33
N ILE A 83 6.31 -5.71 -0.77
CA ILE A 83 7.51 -5.64 -1.58
C ILE A 83 7.57 -6.83 -2.52
N GLU A 84 7.25 -8.02 -2.02
CA GLU A 84 7.28 -9.19 -2.87
C GLU A 84 6.23 -9.10 -3.96
N ALA A 85 5.03 -8.67 -3.66
CA ALA A 85 3.96 -8.57 -4.64
C ALA A 85 4.23 -7.54 -5.72
N THR A 86 4.94 -6.46 -5.38
CA THR A 86 5.12 -5.36 -6.32
C THR A 86 6.46 -5.39 -7.03
N THR A 87 7.46 -6.10 -6.51
CA THR A 87 8.78 -6.13 -7.15
C THR A 87 9.16 -7.53 -7.61
N GLY A 88 8.49 -8.54 -7.14
CA GLY A 88 8.87 -9.92 -7.42
C GLY A 88 10.02 -10.43 -6.58
N LEU A 89 10.53 -9.61 -5.63
CA LEU A 89 11.62 -10.05 -4.80
C LEU A 89 11.12 -10.75 -3.58
N VAL A 90 11.76 -11.82 -3.18
CA VAL A 90 11.37 -12.54 -1.99
C VAL A 90 12.11 -11.92 -0.82
N VAL A 91 11.37 -11.49 0.19
CA VAL A 91 11.97 -10.89 1.37
C VAL A 91 12.39 -12.00 2.30
N PRO A 92 13.67 -12.04 2.60
CA PRO A 92 14.23 -13.15 3.30
C PRO A 92 13.56 -13.57 4.57
N ASP A 93 12.96 -12.76 5.27
CA ASP A 93 12.64 -13.18 6.50
C ASP A 93 11.35 -13.83 6.61
N LYS A 94 10.78 -14.12 5.83
CA LYS A 94 9.63 -14.49 6.12
C LYS A 94 8.99 -15.54 5.92
N LYS A 95 8.68 -15.85 6.45
CA LYS A 95 7.91 -16.68 6.51
C LYS A 95 6.82 -16.23 5.81
N LEU A 96 6.92 -15.80 4.87
CA LEU A 96 6.07 -15.27 4.21
C LEU A 96 5.34 -16.14 3.48
N ILE A 97 4.43 -16.38 3.68
CA ILE A 97 3.79 -17.22 3.04
C ILE A 97 2.92 -16.52 2.24
N LEU A 98 2.94 -16.48 1.25
CA LEU A 98 2.20 -15.81 0.48
C LEU A 98 1.13 -16.53 0.07
N GLY A 99 0.51 -16.58 0.22
CA GLY A 99 -0.56 -17.21 -0.22
C GLY A 99 -1.34 -17.26 -1.07
#